data_e65da3bfccdfbe06ab4348e7fc7f12ac
#
_entry.id   e65da3bfccdfbe06ab4348e7fc7f12ac
#
_cell.length_a   1.000
_cell.length_b   1.000
_cell.length_c   1.000
_cell.angle_alpha   90.00
_cell.angle_beta   90.00
_cell.angle_gamma   90.00
#
_symmetry.space_group_name_H-M   'P 1'
#
loop_
_entity.id
_entity.type
_entity.pdbx_description
1 polymer ?
#
loop_
_entity_poly.entity_id
_entity_poly.type
_entity_poly.pdbx_seq_one_letter_code
_entity_poly.pdbx_strand_id
1 'polypeptide(L)'
;MVHLYPSKRMSSGNDKGTVWFDDLTLRCGEAPENLFAAGGFEVDPEKIDISLDFSDFIQAAKKYFGEYGFNGFRLGLKGLGSGTFYSRTPGVFAGFVQGTEEYGRLMRRYLGQMQDGLEASGVLGKEYIYWFDEPGENDYEFVRETNRMIKEYAPKLTTFLTEHLPGHDVSDVTDISCSIWNAVDHEKAERIRAHGNEYWTYLCTGPKSPWITLFIDHDAINMRMWSWGSYVHHLNGLLSGRRFTGILPRPRRTASSRIPGKRRCRGRRGTA
;
A
#
# COMPACT_ATOMS: atom_id res chain seq x y z
N MET A 1 -3.05 7.76 -25.56
CA MET A 1 -3.49 8.37 -24.29
C MET A 1 -4.18 9.67 -24.66
N VAL A 2 -5.41 9.86 -24.23
CA VAL A 2 -6.18 11.10 -24.44
C VAL A 2 -6.07 11.91 -23.14
N HIS A 3 -5.67 13.16 -23.23
CA HIS A 3 -5.58 14.07 -22.10
C HIS A 3 -6.64 15.16 -22.26
N LEU A 4 -7.47 15.34 -21.24
CA LEU A 4 -8.44 16.40 -21.16
C LEU A 4 -7.86 17.52 -20.28
N TYR A 5 -7.65 18.69 -20.85
CA TYR A 5 -7.13 19.85 -20.13
C TYR A 5 -8.13 21.01 -20.18
N PRO A 6 -8.61 21.48 -19.03
CA PRO A 6 -9.26 22.78 -18.99
C PRO A 6 -8.22 23.84 -19.36
N SER A 7 -8.48 24.59 -20.45
CA SER A 7 -7.55 25.62 -20.91
C SER A 7 -7.66 26.90 -20.10
N LYS A 8 -6.56 27.36 -19.50
CA LYS A 8 -6.44 28.65 -18.83
C LYS A 8 -6.24 29.86 -19.76
N ARG A 9 -6.32 29.65 -21.09
CA ARG A 9 -5.94 30.69 -22.06
C ARG A 9 -6.79 31.95 -22.05
N MET A 10 -7.92 31.94 -21.36
CA MET A 10 -8.90 33.03 -21.34
C MET A 10 -9.21 33.59 -19.96
N SER A 11 -8.55 33.14 -18.88
CA SER A 11 -8.79 33.67 -17.54
C SER A 11 -7.66 34.63 -17.14
N SER A 12 -8.03 35.82 -16.71
CA SER A 12 -7.13 36.85 -16.21
C SER A 12 -6.93 36.81 -14.69
N GLY A 13 -7.32 35.73 -14.01
CA GLY A 13 -7.31 35.61 -12.56
C GLY A 13 -6.95 34.20 -12.04
N ASN A 14 -6.83 34.09 -10.70
CA ASN A 14 -6.67 32.84 -9.96
C ASN A 14 -8.00 32.10 -9.80
N ASP A 15 -8.71 31.85 -10.90
CA ASP A 15 -10.00 31.19 -10.85
C ASP A 15 -9.82 29.74 -10.43
N LYS A 16 -10.41 29.37 -9.30
CA LYS A 16 -10.56 27.98 -8.86
C LYS A 16 -11.94 27.52 -9.34
N GLY A 17 -11.96 26.42 -10.08
CA GLY A 17 -13.19 25.81 -10.55
C GLY A 17 -13.05 24.29 -10.60
N THR A 18 -14.19 23.61 -10.59
CA THR A 18 -14.29 22.18 -10.84
C THR A 18 -14.88 21.98 -12.23
N VAL A 19 -14.27 21.14 -13.03
CA VAL A 19 -14.76 20.78 -14.35
C VAL A 19 -15.17 19.31 -14.32
N TRP A 20 -16.39 19.04 -14.73
CA TRP A 20 -16.94 17.71 -14.85
C TRP A 20 -16.94 17.32 -16.33
N PHE A 21 -16.53 16.10 -16.61
CA PHE A 21 -16.58 15.50 -17.94
C PHE A 21 -17.47 14.26 -17.87
N ASP A 22 -18.38 14.14 -18.80
CA ASP A 22 -19.31 13.02 -18.91
C ASP A 22 -19.61 12.70 -20.38
N ASP A 23 -20.13 11.52 -20.66
CA ASP A 23 -20.57 11.07 -21.99
C ASP A 23 -19.56 11.32 -23.12
N LEU A 24 -18.29 11.09 -22.84
CA LEU A 24 -17.24 11.28 -23.84
C LEU A 24 -17.35 10.25 -24.97
N THR A 25 -17.40 10.76 -26.19
CA THR A 25 -17.41 9.91 -27.38
C THR A 25 -16.18 10.15 -28.25
N LEU A 26 -15.55 9.07 -28.69
CA LEU A 26 -14.48 9.07 -29.66
C LEU A 26 -14.89 8.18 -30.84
N ARG A 27 -15.00 8.76 -32.01
CA ARG A 27 -15.40 8.04 -33.25
C ARG A 27 -14.30 8.16 -34.29
N CYS A 28 -14.19 7.16 -35.17
CA CYS A 28 -13.30 7.20 -36.33
C CYS A 28 -14.14 7.31 -37.58
N GLY A 29 -14.14 8.49 -38.22
CA GLY A 29 -14.98 8.79 -39.40
C GLY A 29 -16.46 8.76 -39.05
N GLU A 30 -17.27 8.20 -39.95
CA GLU A 30 -18.73 8.09 -39.81
C GLU A 30 -19.16 6.81 -39.06
N ALA A 31 -18.23 6.05 -38.49
CA ALA A 31 -18.55 4.84 -37.76
C ALA A 31 -19.40 5.16 -36.50
N PRO A 32 -20.53 4.47 -36.30
CA PRO A 32 -21.43 4.74 -35.18
C PRO A 32 -20.82 4.29 -33.83
N GLU A 33 -19.81 3.47 -33.89
CA GLU A 33 -19.15 2.87 -32.70
C GLU A 33 -18.38 3.91 -31.91
N ASN A 34 -18.65 4.01 -30.61
CA ASN A 34 -17.83 4.77 -29.68
C ASN A 34 -16.57 3.98 -29.30
N LEU A 35 -15.41 4.47 -29.75
CA LEU A 35 -14.12 3.86 -29.44
C LEU A 35 -13.68 4.08 -27.99
N PHE A 36 -14.42 4.89 -27.23
CA PHE A 36 -14.19 5.16 -25.82
C PHE A 36 -15.25 4.45 -24.99
N ALA A 37 -15.04 3.17 -24.74
CA ALA A 37 -16.02 2.28 -24.12
C ALA A 37 -16.52 2.73 -22.72
N ALA A 38 -15.75 3.57 -22.01
CA ALA A 38 -16.09 4.11 -20.68
C ALA A 38 -16.39 5.62 -20.75
N GLY A 39 -16.97 6.10 -21.83
CA GLY A 39 -17.24 7.53 -22.06
C GLY A 39 -18.23 8.15 -21.09
N GLY A 40 -19.17 7.38 -20.56
CA GLY A 40 -20.13 7.81 -19.56
C GLY A 40 -19.58 7.81 -18.13
N PHE A 41 -18.35 7.37 -17.94
CA PHE A 41 -17.68 7.26 -16.62
C PHE A 41 -18.44 6.48 -15.55
N GLU A 42 -19.56 5.89 -15.92
CA GLU A 42 -20.38 5.05 -15.07
C GLU A 42 -19.71 3.67 -14.93
N VAL A 43 -19.16 3.41 -13.79
CA VAL A 43 -18.52 2.13 -13.50
C VAL A 43 -19.47 1.33 -12.60
N ASP A 44 -20.04 0.26 -13.16
CA ASP A 44 -20.80 -0.70 -12.37
C ASP A 44 -19.80 -1.58 -11.58
N PRO A 45 -19.78 -1.49 -10.24
CA PRO A 45 -18.84 -2.24 -9.42
C PRO A 45 -18.99 -3.76 -9.56
N GLU A 46 -20.18 -4.24 -9.92
CA GLU A 46 -20.42 -5.68 -10.13
C GLU A 46 -19.77 -6.21 -11.41
N LYS A 47 -19.51 -5.33 -12.38
CA LYS A 47 -18.83 -5.68 -13.65
C LYS A 47 -17.32 -5.53 -13.59
N ILE A 48 -16.78 -5.02 -12.48
CA ILE A 48 -15.33 -4.94 -12.31
C ILE A 48 -14.81 -6.35 -12.03
N ASP A 49 -14.01 -6.87 -12.95
CA ASP A 49 -13.29 -8.12 -12.72
C ASP A 49 -12.11 -7.89 -11.76
N ILE A 50 -12.14 -8.60 -10.64
CA ILE A 50 -11.03 -8.68 -9.69
C ILE A 50 -10.57 -10.12 -9.72
N SER A 51 -9.47 -10.35 -10.46
CA SER A 51 -8.83 -11.64 -10.55
C SER A 51 -7.36 -11.49 -10.20
N LEU A 52 -6.89 -12.22 -9.19
CA LEU A 52 -5.50 -12.21 -8.73
C LEU A 52 -4.81 -13.49 -9.18
N ASP A 53 -3.74 -13.32 -9.97
CA ASP A 53 -2.87 -14.42 -10.35
C ASP A 53 -1.67 -14.49 -9.40
N PHE A 54 -1.53 -15.61 -8.71
CA PHE A 54 -0.45 -15.89 -7.76
C PHE A 54 0.67 -16.76 -8.34
N SER A 55 0.65 -17.08 -9.61
CA SER A 55 1.60 -18.02 -10.25
C SER A 55 3.05 -17.62 -10.03
N ASP A 56 3.41 -16.39 -10.38
CA ASP A 56 4.77 -15.85 -10.18
C ASP A 56 5.11 -15.70 -8.69
N PHE A 57 4.11 -15.29 -7.89
CA PHE A 57 4.29 -15.15 -6.45
C PHE A 57 4.61 -16.48 -5.77
N ILE A 58 3.90 -17.57 -6.13
CA ILE A 58 4.15 -18.91 -5.59
C ILE A 58 5.59 -19.37 -5.88
N GLN A 59 6.09 -19.11 -7.09
CA GLN A 59 7.47 -19.44 -7.45
C GLN A 59 8.48 -18.64 -6.61
N ALA A 60 8.24 -17.34 -6.46
CA ALA A 60 9.06 -16.47 -5.61
C ALA A 60 9.01 -16.91 -4.14
N ALA A 61 7.82 -17.23 -3.62
CA ALA A 61 7.62 -17.68 -2.26
C ALA A 61 8.43 -18.96 -1.95
N LYS A 62 8.38 -19.96 -2.83
CA LYS A 62 9.18 -21.18 -2.69
C LYS A 62 10.67 -20.87 -2.57
N LYS A 63 11.18 -19.96 -3.37
CA LYS A 63 12.59 -19.56 -3.36
C LYS A 63 12.94 -18.80 -2.07
N TYR A 64 12.22 -17.74 -1.77
CA TYR A 64 12.59 -16.86 -0.64
C TYR A 64 12.33 -17.50 0.72
N PHE A 65 11.21 -18.19 0.89
CA PHE A 65 10.88 -18.83 2.18
C PHE A 65 11.43 -20.24 2.31
N GLY A 66 11.46 -21.00 1.20
CA GLY A 66 11.96 -22.38 1.20
C GLY A 66 13.49 -22.48 1.12
N GLU A 67 14.11 -21.78 0.16
CA GLU A 67 15.56 -21.89 -0.07
C GLU A 67 16.37 -20.89 0.76
N TYR A 68 15.91 -19.63 0.86
CA TYR A 68 16.68 -18.56 1.52
C TYR A 68 16.31 -18.35 2.99
N GLY A 69 15.28 -19.02 3.49
CA GLY A 69 14.89 -18.99 4.89
C GLY A 69 14.33 -17.64 5.36
N PHE A 70 13.74 -16.84 4.45
CA PHE A 70 13.02 -15.64 4.86
C PHE A 70 11.81 -16.01 5.72
N ASN A 71 11.53 -15.22 6.75
CA ASN A 71 10.45 -15.48 7.70
C ASN A 71 9.29 -14.50 7.64
N GLY A 72 9.43 -13.39 6.90
CA GLY A 72 8.36 -12.41 6.75
C GLY A 72 8.56 -11.51 5.54
N PHE A 73 7.49 -10.85 5.11
CA PHE A 73 7.52 -9.85 4.03
C PHE A 73 6.42 -8.80 4.17
N ARG A 74 6.69 -7.61 3.65
CA ARG A 74 5.68 -6.57 3.55
C ARG A 74 4.72 -6.86 2.40
N LEU A 75 3.43 -6.97 2.71
CA LEU A 75 2.38 -7.08 1.71
C LEU A 75 1.90 -5.68 1.32
N GLY A 76 2.07 -5.33 0.05
CA GLY A 76 1.54 -4.11 -0.53
C GLY A 76 0.14 -4.32 -1.09
N LEU A 77 -0.87 -3.73 -0.48
CA LEU A 77 -2.23 -3.76 -0.95
C LEU A 77 -2.55 -2.53 -1.80
N LYS A 78 -3.34 -2.73 -2.88
CA LYS A 78 -3.88 -1.64 -3.67
C LYS A 78 -5.18 -1.14 -3.04
N GLY A 79 -5.46 0.13 -3.26
CA GLY A 79 -6.74 0.71 -2.87
C GLY A 79 -6.84 1.16 -1.42
N LEU A 80 -5.97 0.71 -0.52
CA LEU A 80 -5.88 1.28 0.82
C LEU A 80 -5.42 2.73 0.75
N GLY A 81 -5.87 3.52 1.72
CA GLY A 81 -5.32 4.84 1.96
C GLY A 81 -3.83 4.79 2.32
N SER A 82 -3.30 5.92 2.61
CA SER A 82 -1.93 6.08 3.09
C SER A 82 -1.83 7.29 3.98
N GLY A 83 -0.83 7.32 4.82
CA GLY A 83 -0.57 8.51 5.62
C GLY A 83 0.69 8.38 6.43
N THR A 84 1.08 9.53 6.92
CA THR A 84 2.10 9.73 7.94
C THR A 84 1.57 10.80 8.88
N PHE A 85 2.29 11.10 9.94
CA PHE A 85 1.95 12.19 10.87
C PHE A 85 1.82 13.59 10.20
N TYR A 86 2.17 13.75 8.92
CA TYR A 86 2.02 15.00 8.17
C TYR A 86 0.82 15.04 7.25
N SER A 87 0.35 13.89 6.80
CA SER A 87 -0.69 13.83 5.76
C SER A 87 -1.43 12.50 5.77
N ARG A 88 -2.68 12.58 5.34
CA ARG A 88 -3.56 11.44 5.21
C ARG A 88 -4.27 11.48 3.86
N THR A 89 -4.32 10.34 3.18
CA THR A 89 -5.05 10.19 1.93
C THR A 89 -5.98 8.98 2.04
N PRO A 90 -7.29 9.15 1.80
CA PRO A 90 -8.21 8.03 1.79
C PRO A 90 -7.89 7.05 0.66
N GLY A 91 -8.30 5.81 0.83
CA GLY A 91 -8.16 4.78 -0.18
C GLY A 91 -9.04 5.04 -1.38
N VAL A 92 -8.56 4.65 -2.55
CA VAL A 92 -9.35 4.64 -3.79
C VAL A 92 -9.10 3.32 -4.52
N PHE A 93 -10.15 2.56 -4.77
CA PHE A 93 -10.06 1.29 -5.47
C PHE A 93 -11.04 1.27 -6.64
N ALA A 94 -10.50 1.06 -7.84
CA ALA A 94 -11.25 1.07 -9.10
C ALA A 94 -12.14 2.33 -9.32
N GLY A 95 -11.69 3.48 -8.80
CA GLY A 95 -12.41 4.76 -8.90
C GLY A 95 -13.32 5.08 -7.71
N PHE A 96 -13.64 4.11 -6.85
CA PHE A 96 -14.46 4.33 -5.66
C PHE A 96 -13.62 4.70 -4.45
N VAL A 97 -14.11 5.65 -3.67
CA VAL A 97 -13.40 6.20 -2.50
C VAL A 97 -13.74 5.40 -1.26
N GLN A 98 -12.78 5.23 -0.38
CA GLN A 98 -12.94 4.60 0.93
C GLN A 98 -14.11 5.21 1.71
N GLY A 99 -14.96 4.35 2.26
CA GLY A 99 -16.19 4.73 2.96
C GLY A 99 -17.46 4.63 2.10
N THR A 100 -17.36 4.45 0.77
CA THR A 100 -18.51 4.15 -0.08
C THR A 100 -18.83 2.65 -0.06
N GLU A 101 -20.09 2.30 -0.32
CA GLU A 101 -20.53 0.90 -0.34
C GLU A 101 -19.84 0.11 -1.46
N GLU A 102 -19.67 0.73 -2.62
CA GLU A 102 -18.99 0.16 -3.79
C GLU A 102 -17.54 -0.18 -3.47
N TYR A 103 -16.82 0.75 -2.83
CA TYR A 103 -15.47 0.51 -2.35
C TYR A 103 -15.43 -0.70 -1.40
N GLY A 104 -16.34 -0.75 -0.44
CA GLY A 104 -16.43 -1.86 0.52
C GLY A 104 -16.64 -3.22 -0.16
N ARG A 105 -17.57 -3.29 -1.13
CA ARG A 105 -17.82 -4.52 -1.90
C ARG A 105 -16.60 -4.98 -2.70
N LEU A 106 -15.94 -4.06 -3.38
CA LEU A 106 -14.73 -4.37 -4.15
C LEU A 106 -13.55 -4.77 -3.27
N MET A 107 -13.34 -4.06 -2.17
CA MET A 107 -12.27 -4.40 -1.22
C MET A 107 -12.50 -5.74 -0.55
N ARG A 108 -13.72 -6.11 -0.22
CA ARG A 108 -14.06 -7.45 0.32
C ARG A 108 -13.65 -8.55 -0.66
N ARG A 109 -13.97 -8.40 -1.95
CA ARG A 109 -13.59 -9.36 -2.99
C ARG A 109 -12.07 -9.42 -3.19
N TYR A 110 -11.41 -8.27 -3.18
CA TYR A 110 -9.96 -8.17 -3.36
C TYR A 110 -9.19 -8.77 -2.18
N LEU A 111 -9.52 -8.39 -0.95
CA LEU A 111 -8.85 -8.88 0.25
C LEU A 111 -9.10 -10.37 0.49
N GLY A 112 -10.32 -10.85 0.21
CA GLY A 112 -10.63 -12.28 0.27
C GLY A 112 -9.75 -13.09 -0.66
N GLN A 113 -9.66 -12.70 -1.95
CA GLN A 113 -8.77 -13.38 -2.90
C GLN A 113 -7.28 -13.29 -2.51
N MET A 114 -6.87 -12.16 -1.93
CA MET A 114 -5.50 -11.99 -1.43
C MET A 114 -5.20 -13.00 -0.31
N GLN A 115 -6.09 -13.11 0.68
CA GLN A 115 -5.94 -14.07 1.76
C GLN A 115 -5.91 -15.51 1.23
N ASP A 116 -6.86 -15.89 0.39
CA ASP A 116 -6.96 -17.24 -0.17
C ASP A 116 -5.71 -17.60 -1.00
N GLY A 117 -5.21 -16.65 -1.79
CA GLY A 117 -4.00 -16.84 -2.59
C GLY A 117 -2.74 -17.01 -1.73
N LEU A 118 -2.60 -16.26 -0.64
CA LEU A 118 -1.50 -16.41 0.31
C LEU A 118 -1.60 -17.73 1.07
N GLU A 119 -2.80 -18.17 1.45
CA GLU A 119 -3.04 -19.47 2.09
C GLU A 119 -2.66 -20.61 1.15
N ALA A 120 -3.12 -20.58 -0.10
CA ALA A 120 -2.76 -21.55 -1.12
C ALA A 120 -1.26 -21.58 -1.44
N SER A 121 -0.58 -20.45 -1.29
CA SER A 121 0.87 -20.32 -1.47
C SER A 121 1.68 -20.81 -0.27
N GLY A 122 1.05 -21.15 0.86
CA GLY A 122 1.69 -21.60 2.10
C GLY A 122 2.49 -20.51 2.84
N VAL A 123 2.17 -19.25 2.62
CA VAL A 123 2.87 -18.10 3.22
C VAL A 123 1.97 -17.16 4.01
N LEU A 124 0.69 -17.48 4.13
CA LEU A 124 -0.22 -16.73 5.00
C LEU A 124 0.31 -16.73 6.45
N GLY A 125 0.28 -15.58 7.10
CA GLY A 125 0.87 -15.35 8.42
C GLY A 125 2.37 -15.01 8.39
N LYS A 126 2.99 -14.94 7.20
CA LYS A 126 4.35 -14.39 7.02
C LYS A 126 4.34 -12.98 6.43
N GLU A 127 3.19 -12.53 5.97
CA GLU A 127 2.99 -11.19 5.48
C GLU A 127 2.62 -10.23 6.62
N TYR A 128 2.94 -8.93 6.41
CA TYR A 128 2.42 -7.85 7.22
C TYR A 128 2.02 -6.67 6.34
N ILE A 129 0.87 -6.09 6.62
CA ILE A 129 0.29 -4.97 5.88
C ILE A 129 0.71 -3.68 6.56
N TYR A 130 1.72 -3.01 5.99
CA TYR A 130 2.20 -1.71 6.45
C TYR A 130 1.76 -0.63 5.45
N TRP A 131 0.66 0.04 5.74
CA TRP A 131 0.01 1.01 4.85
C TRP A 131 -0.01 2.43 5.40
N PHE A 132 0.05 2.60 6.71
CA PHE A 132 0.11 3.89 7.40
C PHE A 132 1.39 3.96 8.26
N ASP A 133 2.03 5.13 8.31
CA ASP A 133 3.31 5.35 8.97
C ASP A 133 3.16 6.39 10.08
N GLU A 134 3.44 6.02 11.33
CA GLU A 134 3.47 6.91 12.49
C GLU A 134 2.24 7.85 12.56
N PRO A 135 1.02 7.37 12.86
CA PRO A 135 -0.18 8.20 12.90
C PRO A 135 -0.09 9.32 13.93
N GLY A 136 -0.55 10.51 13.55
CA GLY A 136 -0.83 11.59 14.47
C GLY A 136 -2.12 11.37 15.26
N GLU A 137 -2.38 12.16 16.28
CA GLU A 137 -3.57 12.02 17.15
C GLU A 137 -4.88 11.91 16.35
N ASN A 138 -5.03 12.72 15.31
CA ASN A 138 -6.24 12.75 14.49
C ASN A 138 -6.35 11.60 13.48
N ASP A 139 -5.32 10.77 13.36
CA ASP A 139 -5.28 9.69 12.37
C ASP A 139 -5.65 8.31 12.94
N TYR A 140 -5.63 8.16 14.26
CA TYR A 140 -5.86 6.87 14.90
C TYR A 140 -7.22 6.27 14.59
N GLU A 141 -8.29 7.08 14.51
CA GLU A 141 -9.60 6.55 14.15
C GLU A 141 -9.63 6.07 12.70
N PHE A 142 -9.03 6.80 11.77
CA PHE A 142 -8.90 6.38 10.39
C PHE A 142 -8.09 5.06 10.24
N VAL A 143 -7.02 4.91 11.02
CA VAL A 143 -6.24 3.68 11.07
C VAL A 143 -7.08 2.54 11.65
N ARG A 144 -7.80 2.79 12.73
CA ARG A 144 -8.66 1.81 13.39
C ARG A 144 -9.77 1.32 12.45
N GLU A 145 -10.46 2.22 11.79
CA GLU A 145 -11.52 1.88 10.83
C GLU A 145 -10.99 1.05 9.65
N THR A 146 -9.84 1.44 9.11
CA THR A 146 -9.23 0.73 7.98
C THR A 146 -8.72 -0.67 8.39
N ASN A 147 -8.05 -0.78 9.52
CA ASN A 147 -7.60 -2.09 10.02
C ASN A 147 -8.80 -2.99 10.37
N ARG A 148 -9.87 -2.43 10.97
CA ARG A 148 -11.11 -3.16 11.24
C ARG A 148 -11.73 -3.69 9.94
N MET A 149 -11.78 -2.89 8.89
CA MET A 149 -12.23 -3.32 7.56
C MET A 149 -11.37 -4.48 7.01
N ILE A 150 -10.04 -4.39 7.13
CA ILE A 150 -9.15 -5.48 6.71
C ILE A 150 -9.47 -6.76 7.48
N LYS A 151 -9.60 -6.68 8.80
CA LYS A 151 -9.90 -7.84 9.66
C LYS A 151 -11.32 -8.41 9.42
N GLU A 152 -12.28 -7.56 9.04
CA GLU A 152 -13.63 -8.02 8.66
C GLU A 152 -13.62 -8.77 7.32
N TYR A 153 -12.86 -8.27 6.33
CA TYR A 153 -12.90 -8.83 4.97
C TYR A 153 -11.92 -9.97 4.74
N ALA A 154 -10.83 -9.97 5.49
CA ALA A 154 -9.76 -10.98 5.42
C ALA A 154 -9.11 -11.16 6.81
N PRO A 155 -9.81 -11.88 7.73
CA PRO A 155 -9.44 -11.94 9.15
C PRO A 155 -8.06 -12.55 9.43
N LYS A 156 -7.53 -13.33 8.51
CA LYS A 156 -6.22 -13.99 8.67
C LYS A 156 -5.05 -13.14 8.20
N LEU A 157 -5.31 -12.02 7.49
CA LEU A 157 -4.23 -11.12 7.08
C LEU A 157 -3.68 -10.34 8.28
N THR A 158 -2.36 -10.19 8.31
CA THR A 158 -1.62 -9.59 9.43
C THR A 158 -1.50 -8.07 9.25
N THR A 159 -2.14 -7.31 10.11
CA THR A 159 -2.06 -5.83 10.12
C THR A 159 -0.83 -5.37 10.92
N PHE A 160 -0.20 -4.29 10.46
CA PHE A 160 1.02 -3.75 11.04
C PHE A 160 0.95 -2.23 11.15
N LEU A 161 1.41 -1.67 12.25
CA LEU A 161 1.47 -0.22 12.45
C LEU A 161 2.77 0.18 13.15
N THR A 162 3.46 1.20 12.61
CA THR A 162 4.46 1.95 13.35
C THR A 162 3.77 2.93 14.28
N GLU A 163 4.06 2.86 15.56
CA GLU A 163 3.47 3.73 16.57
C GLU A 163 4.49 4.73 17.08
N HIS A 164 4.13 6.00 17.05
CA HIS A 164 4.98 7.09 17.51
C HIS A 164 4.50 7.70 18.83
N LEU A 165 3.19 7.82 19.01
CA LEU A 165 2.63 8.47 20.19
C LEU A 165 2.30 7.46 21.28
N PRO A 166 2.87 7.62 22.48
CA PRO A 166 2.43 6.85 23.65
C PRO A 166 0.99 7.23 24.01
N GLY A 167 0.21 6.26 24.47
CA GLY A 167 -1.16 6.47 24.94
C GLY A 167 -2.27 6.14 23.94
N HIS A 168 -1.97 6.01 22.67
CA HIS A 168 -2.95 5.51 21.69
C HIS A 168 -2.79 4.01 21.52
N ASP A 169 -3.85 3.27 21.81
CA ASP A 169 -3.87 1.81 21.69
C ASP A 169 -4.84 1.38 20.58
N VAL A 170 -4.32 0.74 19.56
CA VAL A 170 -5.04 0.15 18.44
C VAL A 170 -4.78 -1.35 18.32
N SER A 171 -4.30 -1.97 19.38
CA SER A 171 -3.96 -3.41 19.42
C SER A 171 -5.18 -4.32 19.29
N ASP A 172 -6.38 -3.78 19.44
CA ASP A 172 -7.64 -4.48 19.16
C ASP A 172 -7.87 -4.77 17.66
N VAL A 173 -7.17 -4.05 16.77
CA VAL A 173 -7.30 -4.19 15.31
C VAL A 173 -5.94 -4.26 14.59
N THR A 174 -4.86 -4.33 15.36
CA THR A 174 -3.49 -4.37 14.84
C THR A 174 -2.75 -5.56 15.42
N ASP A 175 -2.33 -6.48 14.55
CA ASP A 175 -1.64 -7.70 14.96
C ASP A 175 -0.18 -7.44 15.37
N ILE A 176 0.48 -6.49 14.70
CA ILE A 176 1.87 -6.13 14.98
C ILE A 176 1.97 -4.63 15.27
N SER A 177 2.23 -4.29 16.51
CA SER A 177 2.57 -2.92 16.93
C SER A 177 4.08 -2.74 16.93
N CYS A 178 4.58 -1.66 16.32
CA CYS A 178 6.01 -1.42 16.17
C CYS A 178 6.37 -0.01 16.64
N SER A 179 7.10 0.09 17.76
CA SER A 179 7.49 1.39 18.32
C SER A 179 8.95 1.73 18.03
N ILE A 180 9.26 3.02 17.91
CA ILE A 180 10.65 3.46 17.85
C ILE A 180 11.36 3.05 19.16
N TRP A 181 12.63 2.68 19.07
CA TRP A 181 13.39 2.07 20.18
C TRP A 181 13.25 2.80 21.52
N ASN A 182 13.38 4.12 21.53
CA ASN A 182 13.31 4.92 22.75
C ASN A 182 11.88 5.17 23.28
N ALA A 183 10.86 4.73 22.55
CA ALA A 183 9.46 4.78 22.95
C ALA A 183 8.86 3.38 23.20
N VAL A 184 9.71 2.36 23.33
CA VAL A 184 9.27 1.01 23.71
C VAL A 184 8.64 1.05 25.09
N ASP A 185 7.38 0.68 25.16
CA ASP A 185 6.61 0.54 26.39
C ASP A 185 6.49 -0.95 26.76
N HIS A 186 7.16 -1.35 27.83
CA HIS A 186 7.23 -2.75 28.21
C HIS A 186 5.90 -3.30 28.73
N GLU A 187 5.12 -2.50 29.46
CA GLU A 187 3.83 -2.93 29.96
C GLU A 187 2.83 -3.10 28.81
N LYS A 188 2.87 -2.18 27.86
CA LYS A 188 2.08 -2.29 26.62
C LYS A 188 2.50 -3.53 25.81
N ALA A 189 3.79 -3.76 25.67
CA ALA A 189 4.32 -4.94 24.97
C ALA A 189 3.85 -6.25 25.60
N GLU A 190 3.84 -6.33 26.93
CA GLU A 190 3.34 -7.52 27.64
C GLU A 190 1.83 -7.72 27.44
N ARG A 191 1.04 -6.65 27.52
CA ARG A 191 -0.40 -6.73 27.24
C ARG A 191 -0.68 -7.21 25.81
N ILE A 192 0.00 -6.64 24.81
CA ILE A 192 -0.14 -7.01 23.41
C ILE A 192 0.17 -8.49 23.20
N ARG A 193 1.29 -8.98 23.75
CA ARG A 193 1.67 -10.40 23.65
C ARG A 193 0.70 -11.33 24.38
N ALA A 194 0.16 -10.89 25.50
CA ALA A 194 -0.83 -11.68 26.24
C ALA A 194 -2.14 -11.92 25.46
N HIS A 195 -2.44 -11.04 24.47
CA HIS A 195 -3.55 -11.20 23.54
C HIS A 195 -3.18 -11.99 22.27
N GLY A 196 -1.93 -12.48 22.16
CA GLY A 196 -1.46 -13.24 21.01
C GLY A 196 -0.92 -12.40 19.85
N ASN A 197 -0.82 -11.09 20.03
CA ASN A 197 -0.28 -10.15 19.06
C ASN A 197 1.22 -9.94 19.24
N GLU A 198 1.89 -9.33 18.26
CA GLU A 198 3.34 -9.09 18.31
C GLU A 198 3.68 -7.63 18.62
N TYR A 199 4.79 -7.43 19.32
CA TYR A 199 5.35 -6.11 19.57
C TYR A 199 6.78 -6.04 19.03
N TRP A 200 6.96 -5.17 18.03
CA TRP A 200 8.24 -4.95 17.36
C TRP A 200 8.83 -3.59 17.73
N THR A 201 10.07 -3.39 17.33
CA THR A 201 10.73 -2.09 17.46
C THR A 201 11.47 -1.71 16.18
N TYR A 202 11.65 -0.41 15.97
CA TYR A 202 12.38 0.10 14.82
C TYR A 202 13.41 1.16 15.18
N LEU A 203 14.38 1.31 14.27
CA LEU A 203 15.32 2.41 14.20
C LEU A 203 15.25 3.03 12.82
N CYS A 204 15.31 4.36 12.76
CA CYS A 204 15.29 5.13 11.52
C CYS A 204 16.31 6.27 11.57
N THR A 205 15.92 7.50 11.28
CA THR A 205 16.69 8.73 11.51
C THR A 205 16.72 9.17 12.98
N GLY A 206 16.12 8.40 13.84
CA GLY A 206 16.08 8.45 15.30
C GLY A 206 16.02 7.03 15.89
N PRO A 207 16.15 6.93 17.20
CA PRO A 207 16.67 7.96 18.11
C PRO A 207 18.15 8.26 17.88
N LYS A 208 18.65 9.33 18.48
CA LYS A 208 20.07 9.67 18.52
C LYS A 208 20.68 9.33 19.87
N SER A 209 22.00 9.43 19.97
CA SER A 209 22.71 9.27 21.25
C SER A 209 21.97 9.99 22.40
N PRO A 210 21.86 9.40 23.60
CA PRO A 210 22.55 8.20 24.07
C PRO A 210 21.88 6.86 23.71
N TRP A 211 20.84 6.87 22.93
CA TRP A 211 20.09 5.68 22.54
C TRP A 211 20.82 4.84 21.49
N ILE A 212 20.43 3.59 21.38
CA ILE A 212 20.83 2.73 20.26
C ILE A 212 20.40 3.38 18.93
N THR A 213 21.30 3.39 17.95
CA THR A 213 21.10 4.08 16.66
C THR A 213 21.79 3.33 15.52
N LEU A 214 21.35 3.58 14.27
CA LEU A 214 21.95 3.06 13.04
C LEU A 214 22.89 4.05 12.34
N PHE A 215 23.20 5.20 12.96
CA PHE A 215 24.10 6.18 12.35
C PHE A 215 25.54 5.66 12.31
N ILE A 216 26.21 5.87 11.17
CA ILE A 216 27.57 5.37 10.92
C ILE A 216 28.65 6.07 11.73
N ASP A 217 28.36 7.22 12.29
CA ASP A 217 29.22 8.01 13.18
C ASP A 217 29.09 7.60 14.65
N HIS A 218 28.28 6.59 14.93
CA HIS A 218 28.14 5.99 16.25
C HIS A 218 28.88 4.64 16.33
N ASP A 219 29.13 4.20 17.55
CA ASP A 219 29.84 2.94 17.80
C ASP A 219 29.08 1.75 17.22
N ALA A 220 29.77 0.90 16.46
CA ALA A 220 29.19 -0.28 15.81
C ALA A 220 28.54 -1.27 16.80
N ILE A 221 28.91 -1.20 18.08
CA ILE A 221 28.29 -1.99 19.15
C ILE A 221 26.79 -1.71 19.29
N ASN A 222 26.32 -0.50 18.95
CA ASN A 222 24.91 -0.13 18.99
C ASN A 222 24.02 -1.09 18.18
N MET A 223 24.50 -1.51 17.00
CA MET A 223 23.76 -2.44 16.14
C MET A 223 23.59 -3.83 16.80
N ARG A 224 24.61 -4.28 17.54
CA ARG A 224 24.53 -5.53 18.29
C ARG A 224 23.61 -5.37 19.51
N MET A 225 23.73 -4.26 20.21
CA MET A 225 22.90 -3.98 21.38
C MET A 225 21.43 -3.86 21.05
N TRP A 226 21.08 -3.43 19.83
CA TRP A 226 19.69 -3.42 19.40
C TRP A 226 19.07 -4.82 19.38
N SER A 227 19.75 -5.79 18.78
CA SER A 227 19.27 -7.18 18.77
C SER A 227 19.24 -7.80 20.19
N TRP A 228 20.28 -7.56 21.00
CA TRP A 228 20.34 -8.07 22.36
C TRP A 228 19.28 -7.44 23.27
N GLY A 229 19.12 -6.14 23.18
CA GLY A 229 18.09 -5.42 23.94
C GLY A 229 16.69 -5.89 23.57
N SER A 230 16.42 -6.07 22.27
CA SER A 230 15.13 -6.59 21.82
C SER A 230 14.86 -8.00 22.35
N TYR A 231 15.87 -8.86 22.37
CA TYR A 231 15.76 -10.19 22.97
C TYR A 231 15.46 -10.12 24.47
N VAL A 232 16.21 -9.30 25.24
CA VAL A 232 16.00 -9.12 26.69
C VAL A 232 14.59 -8.57 26.99
N HIS A 233 14.08 -7.71 26.15
CA HIS A 233 12.76 -7.12 26.30
C HIS A 233 11.64 -7.95 25.64
N HIS A 234 11.94 -9.15 25.18
CA HIS A 234 11.01 -10.08 24.56
C HIS A 234 10.23 -9.47 23.36
N LEU A 235 10.91 -8.61 22.58
CA LEU A 235 10.31 -8.05 21.37
C LEU A 235 10.36 -9.08 20.24
N ASN A 236 9.27 -9.18 19.48
CA ASN A 236 9.08 -10.22 18.47
C ASN A 236 9.82 -9.91 17.16
N GLY A 237 10.08 -8.62 16.84
CA GLY A 237 10.69 -8.25 15.59
C GLY A 237 11.43 -6.92 15.60
N LEU A 238 12.28 -6.75 14.57
CA LEU A 238 13.07 -5.55 14.32
C LEU A 238 12.72 -5.02 12.93
N LEU A 239 12.23 -3.79 12.84
CA LEU A 239 12.02 -3.11 11.58
C LEU A 239 13.18 -2.15 11.32
N SER A 240 13.82 -2.30 10.16
CA SER A 240 14.87 -1.38 9.70
C SER A 240 14.48 -0.82 8.34
N GLY A 241 14.72 0.47 8.14
CA GLY A 241 14.56 1.11 6.84
C GLY A 241 15.51 0.53 5.78
N ARG A 242 15.44 1.03 4.55
CA ARG A 242 16.30 0.57 3.46
C ARG A 242 17.78 0.72 3.82
N ARG A 243 18.51 -0.39 3.81
CA ARG A 243 19.96 -0.40 4.04
C ARG A 243 20.78 0.21 2.91
N PHE A 244 20.20 0.33 1.70
CA PHE A 244 20.89 0.84 0.53
C PHE A 244 20.05 1.89 -0.18
N THR A 245 20.49 3.12 -0.12
CA THR A 245 20.05 4.21 -1.01
C THR A 245 20.83 4.21 -2.33
N GLY A 246 21.49 3.11 -2.68
CA GLY A 246 22.10 2.93 -3.98
C GLY A 246 21.04 3.05 -5.08
N ILE A 247 21.31 3.86 -6.09
CA ILE A 247 20.51 3.93 -7.30
C ILE A 247 20.58 2.55 -7.96
N LEU A 248 19.59 1.69 -7.68
CA LEU A 248 19.42 0.50 -8.50
C LEU A 248 19.18 0.99 -9.93
N PRO A 249 19.96 0.53 -10.91
CA PRO A 249 19.68 0.85 -12.31
C PRO A 249 18.21 0.44 -12.55
N ARG A 250 17.39 1.39 -13.00
CA ARG A 250 16.03 1.04 -13.42
C ARG A 250 16.18 -0.10 -14.43
N PRO A 251 15.47 -1.22 -14.28
CA PRO A 251 15.48 -2.26 -15.28
C PRO A 251 15.15 -1.56 -16.61
N ARG A 252 16.04 -1.68 -17.59
CA ARG A 252 15.77 -1.16 -18.94
C ARG A 252 14.45 -1.77 -19.34
N ARG A 253 13.41 -0.95 -19.53
CA ARG A 253 12.20 -1.40 -20.19
C ARG A 253 12.66 -1.95 -21.54
N THR A 254 12.71 -3.25 -21.65
CA THR A 254 12.83 -3.90 -22.95
C THR A 254 11.59 -3.46 -23.72
N ALA A 255 11.81 -2.67 -24.75
CA ALA A 255 10.75 -2.26 -25.67
C ALA A 255 10.31 -3.50 -26.44
N SER A 256 9.39 -4.24 -25.89
CA SER A 256 8.76 -5.39 -26.54
C SER A 256 7.39 -5.65 -25.92
N SER A 257 6.46 -4.75 -26.25
CA SER A 257 5.07 -5.13 -26.41
C SER A 257 4.53 -4.34 -27.58
N ARG A 258 4.79 -4.83 -28.78
CA ARG A 258 3.97 -4.51 -29.94
C ARG A 258 2.57 -5.03 -29.62
N ILE A 259 1.65 -4.14 -29.35
CA ILE A 259 0.22 -4.44 -29.33
C ILE A 259 -0.15 -4.79 -30.79
N PRO A 260 -0.56 -6.03 -31.10
CA PRO A 260 -1.09 -6.34 -32.42
C PRO A 260 -2.46 -5.67 -32.56
N GLY A 261 -2.65 -4.83 -33.56
CA GLY A 261 -4.01 -4.40 -33.93
C GLY A 261 -4.28 -2.90 -34.00
N LYS A 262 -3.30 -2.02 -34.14
CA LYS A 262 -3.60 -0.63 -34.50
C LYS A 262 -3.82 -0.50 -36.02
N ARG A 263 -5.10 -0.52 -36.45
CA ARG A 263 -5.49 -0.02 -37.79
C ARG A 263 -5.20 1.49 -37.81
N ARG A 264 -4.29 1.90 -38.67
CA ARG A 264 -4.09 3.34 -39.00
C ARG A 264 -5.29 3.84 -39.83
N CYS A 265 -6.03 4.80 -39.31
CA CYS A 265 -6.91 5.61 -40.13
C CYS A 265 -6.03 6.41 -41.14
N ARG A 266 -6.00 6.01 -42.39
CA ARG A 266 -5.42 6.81 -43.48
C ARG A 266 -6.46 7.85 -43.91
N GLY A 267 -6.26 9.10 -43.49
CA GLY A 267 -6.98 10.23 -44.07
C GLY A 267 -6.63 10.33 -45.55
N ARG A 268 -7.64 10.20 -46.45
CA ARG A 268 -7.52 10.58 -47.84
C ARG A 268 -7.36 12.09 -47.89
N ARG A 269 -6.22 12.57 -48.36
CA ARG A 269 -6.12 13.95 -48.85
C ARG A 269 -6.87 14.02 -50.16
N GLY A 270 -7.97 14.78 -50.18
CA GLY A 270 -8.62 15.17 -51.41
C GLY A 270 -7.73 16.17 -52.17
N THR A 271 -7.39 15.85 -53.37
CA THR A 271 -6.85 16.79 -54.34
C THR A 271 -8.00 17.50 -55.00
N ALA A 272 -8.03 18.81 -54.92
CA ALA A 272 -8.57 19.71 -55.93
C ALA A 272 -7.62 20.87 -56.08
#